data_424e56619ab05d5e6cd04e207ff50f01
#
_entry.id   424e56619ab05d5e6cd04e207ff50f01
#
_cell.length_a   1.000
_cell.length_b   1.000
_cell.length_c   1.000
_cell.angle_alpha   90.00
_cell.angle_beta   90.00
_cell.angle_gamma   90.00
#
_symmetry.space_group_name_H-M   'P 1'
#
loop_
_entity.id
_entity.type
_entity.pdbx_description
1 polymer ?
#
loop_
_entity_poly.entity_id
_entity_poly.type
_entity_poly.pdbx_seq_one_letter_code
_entity_poly.pdbx_strand_id
1 'polypeptide(L)'
;SSEEIVPFLPEGVKFLKRPQELDLPTSNFSQIFTSFIKEKDADIYVYAHATAPFITTETMIECIESVKSGMYDSAFCAEKIQTFLWKNGKPLNFDASNLPRTQDLEPIYQETSGVYVFTKEVFLKYGRRIGANPFIKCVGFKETVDIDNPEDFDIAEALVNINL
;
A
#
# COMPACT_ATOMS: atom_id res chain seq x y z
N SER A 1 -18.12 1.43 6.85
CA SER A 1 -17.62 2.79 7.14
C SER A 1 -18.54 3.51 8.11
N SER A 2 -17.98 4.07 9.19
CA SER A 2 -18.74 4.83 10.18
C SER A 2 -18.93 6.28 9.76
N GLU A 3 -20.15 6.79 9.89
CA GLU A 3 -20.45 8.23 9.67
C GLU A 3 -19.81 9.13 10.75
N GLU A 4 -19.35 8.55 11.85
CA GLU A 4 -18.66 9.26 12.93
C GLU A 4 -17.39 9.97 12.47
N ILE A 5 -16.78 9.53 11.35
CA ILE A 5 -15.59 10.16 10.78
C ILE A 5 -15.90 11.50 10.07
N VAL A 6 -17.17 11.74 9.66
CA VAL A 6 -17.54 12.89 8.84
C VAL A 6 -17.08 14.22 9.43
N PRO A 7 -17.23 14.49 10.74
CA PRO A 7 -16.78 15.76 11.35
C PRO A 7 -15.25 15.98 11.30
N PHE A 8 -14.48 14.93 11.04
CA PHE A 8 -13.01 14.98 11.02
C PHE A 8 -12.44 15.00 9.61
N LEU A 9 -13.27 14.93 8.56
CA LEU A 9 -12.79 14.95 7.20
C LEU A 9 -12.26 16.35 6.83
N PRO A 10 -11.08 16.41 6.17
CA PRO A 10 -10.56 17.67 5.65
C PRO A 10 -11.50 18.28 4.62
N GLU A 11 -11.38 19.60 4.42
CA GLU A 11 -12.14 20.31 3.38
C GLU A 11 -11.88 19.68 2.00
N GLY A 12 -12.95 19.50 1.22
CA GLY A 12 -12.89 18.88 -0.11
C GLY A 12 -12.95 17.34 -0.11
N VAL A 13 -12.72 16.68 1.01
CA VAL A 13 -12.87 15.22 1.14
C VAL A 13 -14.35 14.86 1.30
N LYS A 14 -14.81 13.91 0.48
CA LYS A 14 -16.22 13.48 0.49
C LYS A 14 -16.35 12.13 1.17
N PHE A 15 -17.32 12.04 2.08
CA PHE A 15 -17.72 10.74 2.63
C PHE A 15 -18.57 9.98 1.62
N LEU A 16 -18.17 8.74 1.32
CA LEU A 16 -18.96 7.81 0.53
C LEU A 16 -19.34 6.64 1.43
N LYS A 17 -20.63 6.55 1.77
CA LYS A 17 -21.14 5.45 2.59
C LYS A 17 -21.10 4.14 1.80
N ARG A 18 -20.39 3.18 2.31
CA ARG A 18 -20.35 1.84 1.76
C ARG A 18 -21.64 1.07 2.11
N PRO A 19 -22.20 0.23 1.22
CA PRO A 19 -23.28 -0.67 1.55
C PRO A 19 -22.97 -1.51 2.79
N GLN A 20 -23.94 -1.66 3.70
CA GLN A 20 -23.73 -2.29 4.99
C GLN A 20 -23.27 -3.76 4.90
N GLU A 21 -23.69 -4.48 3.87
CA GLU A 21 -23.26 -5.84 3.59
C GLU A 21 -21.76 -5.96 3.30
N LEU A 22 -21.10 -4.85 2.94
CA LEU A 22 -19.66 -4.80 2.73
C LEU A 22 -18.85 -4.41 3.98
N ASP A 23 -19.51 -4.20 5.12
CA ASP A 23 -18.86 -3.94 6.41
C ASP A 23 -18.52 -5.24 7.17
N LEU A 24 -18.79 -6.39 6.57
CA LEU A 24 -18.49 -7.70 7.16
C LEU A 24 -16.99 -8.01 7.10
N PRO A 25 -16.44 -8.72 8.11
CA PRO A 25 -15.03 -9.14 8.09
C PRO A 25 -14.66 -10.06 6.89
N THR A 26 -15.67 -10.67 6.26
CA THR A 26 -15.51 -11.52 5.08
C THR A 26 -15.46 -10.75 3.78
N SER A 27 -15.75 -9.43 3.80
CA SER A 27 -15.70 -8.58 2.60
C SER A 27 -14.25 -8.36 2.17
N ASN A 28 -13.96 -8.67 0.93
CA ASN A 28 -12.63 -8.47 0.36
C ASN A 28 -12.52 -7.16 -0.44
N PHE A 29 -11.27 -6.78 -0.77
CA PHE A 29 -10.99 -5.59 -1.56
C PHE A 29 -11.81 -5.51 -2.85
N SER A 30 -11.92 -6.62 -3.62
CA SER A 30 -12.61 -6.63 -4.90
C SER A 30 -14.09 -6.25 -4.76
N GLN A 31 -14.78 -6.78 -3.74
CA GLN A 31 -16.19 -6.48 -3.48
C GLN A 31 -16.39 -5.01 -3.11
N ILE A 32 -15.54 -4.50 -2.19
CA ILE A 32 -15.59 -3.11 -1.74
C ILE A 32 -15.32 -2.17 -2.91
N PHE A 33 -14.27 -2.44 -3.68
CA PHE A 33 -13.88 -1.58 -4.78
C PHE A 33 -14.85 -1.64 -5.96
N THR A 34 -15.48 -2.79 -6.22
CA THR A 34 -16.57 -2.91 -7.21
C THR A 34 -17.76 -1.99 -6.86
N SER A 35 -18.07 -1.85 -5.57
CA SER A 35 -19.10 -0.88 -5.15
C SER A 35 -18.65 0.56 -5.36
N PHE A 36 -17.37 0.86 -5.08
CA PHE A 36 -16.81 2.19 -5.24
C PHE A 36 -16.81 2.68 -6.70
N ILE A 37 -16.37 1.85 -7.65
CA ILE A 37 -16.27 2.25 -9.06
C ILE A 37 -17.64 2.49 -9.73
N LYS A 38 -18.73 1.94 -9.18
CA LYS A 38 -20.09 2.24 -9.65
C LYS A 38 -20.50 3.68 -9.35
N GLU A 39 -19.96 4.24 -8.25
CA GLU A 39 -20.24 5.60 -7.79
C GLU A 39 -19.22 6.63 -8.31
N LYS A 40 -17.99 6.17 -8.54
CA LYS A 40 -16.86 7.02 -8.92
C LYS A 40 -16.08 6.38 -10.05
N ASP A 41 -16.40 6.83 -11.27
CA ASP A 41 -15.70 6.38 -12.48
C ASP A 41 -14.45 7.23 -12.72
N ALA A 42 -13.31 6.56 -12.99
CA ALA A 42 -12.04 7.17 -13.32
C ALA A 42 -11.15 6.19 -14.10
N ASP A 43 -10.19 6.69 -14.85
CA ASP A 43 -9.22 5.86 -15.59
C ASP A 43 -8.14 5.29 -14.66
N ILE A 44 -7.74 6.08 -13.65
CA ILE A 44 -6.72 5.73 -12.66
C ILE A 44 -7.29 5.97 -11.26
N TYR A 45 -7.06 5.02 -10.39
CA TYR A 45 -7.44 5.08 -8.98
C TYR A 45 -6.21 5.13 -8.09
N VAL A 46 -6.28 5.96 -7.06
CA VAL A 46 -5.33 5.99 -5.95
C VAL A 46 -6.05 5.45 -4.72
N TYR A 47 -5.55 4.36 -4.18
CA TYR A 47 -6.08 3.72 -2.98
C TYR A 47 -5.05 3.87 -1.86
N ALA A 48 -5.29 4.81 -0.96
CA ALA A 48 -4.44 5.07 0.21
C ALA A 48 -5.11 4.55 1.48
N HIS A 49 -4.33 3.94 2.37
CA HIS A 49 -4.81 3.48 3.67
C HIS A 49 -4.68 4.60 4.70
N ALA A 50 -5.75 4.84 5.46
CA ALA A 50 -5.73 5.81 6.54
C ALA A 50 -4.80 5.40 7.70
N THR A 51 -4.48 4.11 7.78
CA THR A 51 -3.56 3.53 8.77
C THR A 51 -2.09 3.75 8.44
N ALA A 52 -1.76 4.26 7.24
CA ALA A 52 -0.40 4.60 6.82
C ALA A 52 -0.18 6.13 6.80
N PRO A 53 -0.07 6.81 7.95
CA PRO A 53 -0.15 8.26 8.06
C PRO A 53 1.08 9.00 7.52
N PHE A 54 2.19 8.30 7.26
CA PHE A 54 3.47 8.91 6.88
C PHE A 54 3.75 8.87 5.39
N ILE A 55 2.87 8.29 4.57
CA ILE A 55 3.03 8.33 3.11
C ILE A 55 3.06 9.78 2.64
N THR A 56 4.14 10.15 1.96
CA THR A 56 4.34 11.52 1.49
C THR A 56 3.58 11.81 0.20
N THR A 57 3.29 13.08 -0.03
CA THR A 57 2.71 13.54 -1.29
C THR A 57 3.61 13.21 -2.47
N GLU A 58 4.92 13.33 -2.31
CA GLU A 58 5.94 13.01 -3.30
C GLU A 58 5.87 11.55 -3.72
N THR A 59 5.78 10.64 -2.75
CA THR A 59 5.62 9.20 -3.00
C THR A 59 4.33 8.91 -3.77
N MET A 60 3.21 9.54 -3.39
CA MET A 60 1.95 9.38 -4.12
C MET A 60 2.05 9.89 -5.56
N ILE A 61 2.62 11.08 -5.78
CA ILE A 61 2.81 11.67 -7.11
C ILE A 61 3.66 10.75 -7.98
N GLU A 62 4.78 10.24 -7.47
CA GLU A 62 5.66 9.34 -8.22
C GLU A 62 4.94 8.05 -8.65
N CYS A 63 4.13 7.45 -7.77
CA CYS A 63 3.29 6.30 -8.11
C CYS A 63 2.25 6.64 -9.19
N ILE A 64 1.60 7.81 -9.10
CA ILE A 64 0.61 8.25 -10.09
C ILE A 64 1.27 8.47 -11.45
N GLU A 65 2.37 9.20 -11.50
CA GLU A 65 3.05 9.52 -12.77
C GLU A 65 3.63 8.26 -13.43
N SER A 66 4.10 7.27 -12.65
CA SER A 66 4.57 6.00 -13.19
C SER A 66 3.45 5.24 -13.94
N VAL A 67 2.22 5.25 -13.42
CA VAL A 67 1.06 4.62 -14.06
C VAL A 67 0.56 5.48 -15.23
N LYS A 68 0.47 6.81 -15.07
CA LYS A 68 0.07 7.74 -16.14
C LYS A 68 0.99 7.68 -17.36
N SER A 69 2.26 7.37 -17.18
CA SER A 69 3.21 7.22 -18.29
C SER A 69 2.86 6.08 -19.25
N GLY A 70 2.03 5.13 -18.82
CA GLY A 70 1.71 3.91 -19.57
C GLY A 70 2.81 2.84 -19.54
N MET A 71 3.95 3.10 -18.90
CA MET A 71 5.01 2.09 -18.74
C MET A 71 4.63 1.01 -17.74
N TYR A 72 3.81 1.35 -16.74
CA TYR A 72 3.34 0.45 -15.70
C TYR A 72 1.81 0.44 -15.65
N ASP A 73 1.22 -0.69 -15.34
CA ASP A 73 -0.23 -0.85 -15.22
C ASP A 73 -0.76 -0.55 -13.81
N SER A 74 0.13 -0.57 -12.85
CA SER A 74 -0.14 -0.31 -11.44
C SER A 74 1.14 0.14 -10.71
N ALA A 75 0.99 0.63 -9.48
CA ALA A 75 2.09 0.98 -8.60
C ALA A 75 1.73 0.68 -7.14
N PHE A 76 2.73 0.34 -6.33
CA PHE A 76 2.57 0.18 -4.88
C PHE A 76 3.87 0.52 -4.15
N CYS A 77 3.74 0.80 -2.84
CA CYS A 77 4.88 1.05 -1.98
C CYS A 77 5.42 -0.23 -1.38
N ALA A 78 6.75 -0.32 -1.27
CA ALA A 78 7.42 -1.45 -0.67
C ALA A 78 8.66 -1.03 0.12
N GLU A 79 8.95 -1.77 1.19
CA GLU A 79 10.24 -1.73 1.85
C GLU A 79 11.22 -2.63 1.11
N LYS A 80 12.42 -2.12 0.85
CA LYS A 80 13.51 -2.92 0.30
C LYS A 80 14.20 -3.69 1.43
N ILE A 81 14.04 -5.01 1.43
CA ILE A 81 14.69 -5.92 2.38
C ILE A 81 15.94 -6.52 1.73
N GLN A 82 17.08 -6.34 2.38
CA GLN A 82 18.36 -6.87 1.93
C GLN A 82 19.06 -7.54 3.12
N THR A 83 18.50 -8.67 3.55
CA THR A 83 18.94 -9.48 4.69
C THR A 83 18.73 -10.96 4.44
N PHE A 84 19.27 -11.82 5.31
CA PHE A 84 19.06 -13.27 5.23
C PHE A 84 17.65 -13.65 5.64
N LEU A 85 16.92 -14.24 4.73
CA LEU A 85 15.55 -14.71 4.96
C LEU A 85 15.49 -16.22 5.01
N TRP A 86 14.62 -16.74 5.88
CA TRP A 86 14.39 -18.16 6.08
C TRP A 86 12.91 -18.50 5.86
N LYS A 87 12.63 -19.64 5.22
CA LYS A 87 11.29 -20.19 5.05
C LYS A 87 11.28 -21.66 5.41
N ASN A 88 10.42 -22.06 6.35
CA ASN A 88 10.28 -23.45 6.79
C ASN A 88 11.61 -24.09 7.22
N GLY A 89 12.46 -23.34 7.94
CA GLY A 89 13.76 -23.82 8.41
C GLY A 89 14.85 -23.92 7.33
N LYS A 90 14.62 -23.35 6.14
CA LYS A 90 15.58 -23.32 5.03
C LYS A 90 15.89 -21.90 4.60
N PRO A 91 17.12 -21.60 4.15
CA PRO A 91 17.44 -20.32 3.52
C PRO A 91 16.51 -20.05 2.35
N LEU A 92 16.05 -18.79 2.22
CA LEU A 92 15.16 -18.36 1.14
C LEU A 92 15.93 -17.67 0.01
N ASN A 93 16.87 -16.78 0.34
CA ASN A 93 17.52 -15.88 -0.60
C ASN A 93 19.05 -15.92 -0.53
N PHE A 94 19.63 -16.97 0.06
CA PHE A 94 21.07 -17.12 0.14
C PHE A 94 21.48 -18.60 0.19
N ASP A 95 22.76 -18.88 -0.10
CA ASP A 95 23.37 -20.20 0.09
C ASP A 95 24.04 -20.25 1.47
N ALA A 96 23.55 -21.14 2.36
CA ALA A 96 24.12 -21.30 3.69
C ALA A 96 25.52 -21.89 3.70
N SER A 97 25.94 -22.58 2.62
CA SER A 97 27.29 -23.13 2.48
C SER A 97 28.32 -22.11 2.00
N ASN A 98 27.85 -20.99 1.41
CA ASN A 98 28.68 -19.89 0.90
C ASN A 98 27.99 -18.57 1.19
N LEU A 99 28.11 -18.10 2.44
CA LEU A 99 27.42 -16.91 2.93
C LEU A 99 27.92 -15.63 2.23
N PRO A 100 27.09 -14.96 1.44
CA PRO A 100 27.41 -13.65 0.88
C PRO A 100 27.33 -12.56 1.97
N ARG A 101 27.81 -11.36 1.68
CA ARG A 101 27.49 -10.19 2.49
C ARG A 101 26.04 -9.77 2.23
N THR A 102 25.34 -9.22 3.23
CA THR A 102 23.94 -8.84 3.06
C THR A 102 23.72 -7.80 1.94
N GLN A 103 24.69 -6.88 1.76
CA GLN A 103 24.65 -5.89 0.69
C GLN A 103 24.81 -6.48 -0.73
N ASP A 104 25.27 -7.71 -0.86
CA ASP A 104 25.44 -8.41 -2.14
C ASP A 104 24.24 -9.31 -2.47
N LEU A 105 23.26 -9.42 -1.55
CA LEU A 105 22.03 -10.15 -1.78
C LEU A 105 21.14 -9.43 -2.79
N GLU A 106 20.44 -10.22 -3.62
CA GLU A 106 19.34 -9.67 -4.41
C GLU A 106 18.25 -9.14 -3.47
N PRO A 107 17.81 -7.90 -3.63
CA PRO A 107 16.80 -7.31 -2.75
C PRO A 107 15.43 -7.99 -2.93
N ILE A 108 14.77 -8.21 -1.80
CA ILE A 108 13.36 -8.62 -1.74
C ILE A 108 12.54 -7.40 -1.35
N TYR A 109 11.34 -7.27 -1.91
CA TYR A 109 10.45 -6.17 -1.63
C TYR A 109 9.28 -6.65 -0.78
N GLN A 110 9.16 -6.07 0.41
CA GLN A 110 7.99 -6.25 1.27
C GLN A 110 6.95 -5.20 0.92
N GLU A 111 5.80 -5.62 0.40
CA GLU A 111 4.66 -4.73 0.14
C GLU A 111 4.25 -4.03 1.44
N THR A 112 4.11 -2.70 1.39
CA THR A 112 3.55 -1.90 2.48
C THR A 112 2.12 -1.52 2.13
N SER A 113 1.28 -1.32 3.14
CA SER A 113 -0.14 -0.99 2.93
C SER A 113 -0.38 0.48 2.56
N GLY A 114 0.67 1.30 2.39
CA GLY A 114 0.56 2.74 2.30
C GLY A 114 -0.31 3.26 1.15
N VAL A 115 0.11 3.01 -0.10
CA VAL A 115 -0.61 3.48 -1.28
C VAL A 115 -0.50 2.50 -2.43
N TYR A 116 -1.59 2.43 -3.20
CA TYR A 116 -1.69 1.69 -4.45
C TYR A 116 -2.26 2.60 -5.53
N VAL A 117 -1.67 2.55 -6.70
CA VAL A 117 -2.18 3.24 -7.89
C VAL A 117 -2.39 2.21 -8.99
N PHE A 118 -3.54 2.22 -9.65
CA PHE A 118 -3.83 1.24 -10.69
C PHE A 118 -4.88 1.78 -11.67
N THR A 119 -4.86 1.28 -12.89
CA THR A 119 -5.84 1.64 -13.89
C THR A 119 -7.16 0.89 -13.66
N LYS A 120 -8.26 1.48 -14.14
CA LYS A 120 -9.57 0.82 -14.18
C LYS A 120 -9.49 -0.54 -14.86
N GLU A 121 -8.72 -0.63 -15.96
CA GLU A 121 -8.53 -1.87 -16.71
C GLU A 121 -7.90 -2.98 -15.87
N VAL A 122 -6.88 -2.66 -15.06
CA VAL A 122 -6.27 -3.62 -14.12
C VAL A 122 -7.32 -4.19 -13.18
N PHE A 123 -8.14 -3.32 -12.58
CA PHE A 123 -9.18 -3.78 -11.67
C PHE A 123 -10.22 -4.65 -12.38
N LEU A 124 -10.73 -4.22 -13.53
CA LEU A 124 -11.73 -4.97 -14.28
C LEU A 124 -11.21 -6.34 -14.76
N LYS A 125 -9.92 -6.41 -15.13
CA LYS A 125 -9.30 -7.64 -15.63
C LYS A 125 -8.94 -8.62 -14.53
N TYR A 126 -8.43 -8.14 -13.40
CA TYR A 126 -7.83 -8.99 -12.37
C TYR A 126 -8.58 -9.01 -11.04
N GLY A 127 -9.53 -8.09 -10.82
CA GLY A 127 -10.24 -7.93 -9.54
C GLY A 127 -9.34 -7.50 -8.38
N ARG A 128 -8.18 -6.92 -8.67
CA ARG A 128 -7.18 -6.56 -7.66
C ARG A 128 -6.50 -5.21 -7.98
N ARG A 129 -5.77 -4.65 -7.02
CA ARG A 129 -5.09 -3.35 -7.10
C ARG A 129 -3.68 -3.40 -7.68
N ILE A 130 -3.13 -4.58 -7.95
CA ILE A 130 -1.81 -4.77 -8.55
C ILE A 130 -1.99 -5.57 -9.83
N GLY A 131 -1.48 -5.05 -10.94
CA GLY A 131 -1.57 -5.64 -12.27
C GLY A 131 -0.49 -6.67 -12.56
N ALA A 132 -0.10 -6.76 -13.83
CA ALA A 132 0.92 -7.68 -14.30
C ALA A 132 2.31 -7.03 -14.40
N ASN A 133 2.37 -5.70 -14.52
CA ASN A 133 3.60 -4.93 -14.63
C ASN A 133 3.59 -3.74 -13.67
N PRO A 134 3.71 -3.96 -12.35
CA PRO A 134 3.65 -2.90 -11.36
C PRO A 134 4.96 -2.12 -11.25
N PHE A 135 4.85 -0.81 -11.01
CA PHE A 135 5.94 0.00 -10.48
C PHE A 135 6.06 -0.23 -8.97
N ILE A 136 7.24 -0.60 -8.50
CA ILE A 136 7.52 -0.79 -7.07
C ILE A 136 8.25 0.45 -6.56
N LYS A 137 7.53 1.28 -5.80
CA LYS A 137 8.10 2.44 -5.12
C LYS A 137 8.75 2.00 -3.81
N CYS A 138 10.07 1.99 -3.77
CA CYS A 138 10.79 1.82 -2.51
C CYS A 138 10.60 3.05 -1.63
N VAL A 139 10.18 2.84 -0.39
CA VAL A 139 9.95 3.88 0.60
C VAL A 139 10.89 3.74 1.78
N GLY A 140 11.11 4.86 2.50
CA GLY A 140 11.90 4.86 3.73
C GLY A 140 11.11 4.31 4.93
N PHE A 141 11.83 3.96 6.00
CA PHE A 141 11.26 3.34 7.22
C PHE A 141 10.02 4.08 7.75
N LYS A 142 10.01 5.41 7.76
CA LYS A 142 8.87 6.18 8.26
C LYS A 142 7.59 5.92 7.46
N GLU A 143 7.70 5.77 6.14
CA GLU A 143 6.56 5.51 5.26
C GLU A 143 6.10 4.03 5.26
N THR A 144 6.84 3.13 5.95
CA THR A 144 6.42 1.72 6.10
C THR A 144 5.50 1.50 7.29
N VAL A 145 5.32 2.51 8.15
CA VAL A 145 4.49 2.38 9.36
C VAL A 145 3.02 2.27 8.98
N ASP A 146 2.40 1.18 9.43
CA ASP A 146 0.97 0.89 9.30
C ASP A 146 0.40 0.66 10.71
N ILE A 147 -0.70 1.34 11.05
CA ILE A 147 -1.29 1.32 12.39
C ILE A 147 -2.42 0.29 12.42
N ASP A 148 -2.10 -0.92 12.81
CA ASP A 148 -3.06 -2.02 12.96
C ASP A 148 -3.41 -2.31 14.44
N ASN A 149 -2.49 -1.99 15.35
CA ASN A 149 -2.61 -2.27 16.78
C ASN A 149 -2.28 -1.01 17.61
N PRO A 150 -2.66 -0.97 18.90
CA PRO A 150 -2.34 0.16 19.78
C PRO A 150 -0.84 0.47 19.85
N GLU A 151 0.02 -0.54 19.85
CA GLU A 151 1.47 -0.39 19.91
C GLU A 151 2.03 0.31 18.65
N ASP A 152 1.40 0.10 17.49
CA ASP A 152 1.77 0.78 16.24
C ASP A 152 1.46 2.27 16.33
N PHE A 153 0.37 2.63 17.03
CA PHE A 153 0.02 4.02 17.28
C PHE A 153 1.05 4.72 18.15
N ASP A 154 1.54 4.06 19.21
CA ASP A 154 2.59 4.60 20.08
C ASP A 154 3.89 4.85 19.28
N ILE A 155 4.23 3.93 18.36
CA ILE A 155 5.38 4.10 17.45
C ILE A 155 5.15 5.29 16.51
N ALA A 156 3.96 5.40 15.93
CA ALA A 156 3.61 6.50 15.03
C ALA A 156 3.68 7.85 15.77
N GLU A 157 3.14 7.94 16.99
CA GLU A 157 3.21 9.15 17.82
C GLU A 157 4.66 9.54 18.14
N ALA A 158 5.51 8.58 18.49
CA ALA A 158 6.93 8.82 18.71
C ALA A 158 7.61 9.36 17.45
N LEU A 159 7.31 8.82 16.28
CA LEU A 159 7.88 9.25 14.99
C LEU A 159 7.43 10.65 14.54
N VAL A 160 6.25 11.11 14.95
CA VAL A 160 5.82 12.50 14.72
C VAL A 160 6.72 13.48 15.48
N ASN A 161 7.14 13.12 16.70
CA ASN A 161 7.96 13.96 17.57
C ASN A 161 9.46 13.92 17.24
N ILE A 162 9.90 13.00 16.40
CA ILE A 162 11.28 12.91 15.91
C ILE A 162 11.36 13.59 14.55
N ASN A 163 12.03 14.74 14.50
CA ASN A 163 12.42 15.37 13.23
C ASN A 163 13.55 14.53 12.60
N LEU A 164 13.19 13.55 11.78
CA LEU A 164 14.11 12.80 10.90
C LEU A 164 14.10 13.43 9.53
#